data_c016287fae8f69737a65bce5e13f3ce0
#
_entry.id   c016287fae8f69737a65bce5e13f3ce0
#
_cell.length_a   1.000
_cell.length_b   1.000
_cell.length_c   1.000
_cell.angle_alpha   90.00
_cell.angle_beta   90.00
_cell.angle_gamma   90.00
#
_symmetry.space_group_name_H-M   'P 1'
#
loop_
_entity.id
_entity.type
_entity.pdbx_description
1 polymer ?
#
loop_
_entity_poly.entity_id
_entity_poly.type
_entity_poly.pdbx_seq_one_letter_code
_entity_poly.pdbx_strand_id
1 'polypeptide(L)'
;GWDGGYGQNNFLSTALARAWAGGMQRADVYAFMCPRCSGNGVSGVQSLVNYLRSNGMRFGMIWMDIEQCNGCWHSDLSSNCAWVQLLAQTYVNLGIRLGIYTSPYEVRVARNWP
;
A
#
# COMPACT_ATOMS: atom_id res chain seq x y z
N GLY A 1 9.20 2.23 3.70
CA GLY A 1 9.56 1.12 4.56
C GLY A 1 8.99 1.25 5.95
N TRP A 2 8.76 0.13 6.58
CA TRP A 2 8.35 0.04 7.97
C TRP A 2 9.58 0.16 8.88
N ASP A 3 9.56 1.10 9.78
CA ASP A 3 10.64 1.35 10.75
C ASP A 3 10.04 1.78 12.09
N GLY A 4 9.14 0.93 12.64
CA GLY A 4 8.39 1.25 13.85
C GLY A 4 7.35 2.36 13.67
N GLY A 5 7.29 2.98 12.52
CA GLY A 5 6.31 3.97 12.09
C GLY A 5 5.99 3.81 10.61
N TYR A 6 4.85 4.32 10.19
CA TYR A 6 4.48 4.32 8.79
C TYR A 6 5.04 5.57 8.11
N GLY A 7 5.85 5.37 7.09
CA GLY A 7 6.49 6.46 6.37
C GLY A 7 6.62 6.21 4.89
N GLN A 8 6.62 7.30 4.13
CA GLN A 8 6.88 7.26 2.71
C GLN A 8 8.35 6.95 2.44
N ASN A 9 8.60 6.09 1.47
CA ASN A 9 9.97 5.82 1.03
C ASN A 9 10.50 7.03 0.21
N ASN A 10 11.41 7.77 0.78
CA ASN A 10 11.99 8.96 0.16
C ASN A 10 12.83 8.65 -1.10
N PHE A 11 13.19 7.39 -1.31
CA PHE A 11 13.95 6.94 -2.49
C PHE A 11 13.05 6.40 -3.61
N LEU A 12 11.74 6.43 -3.45
CA LEU A 12 10.80 5.83 -4.41
C LEU A 12 10.94 6.44 -5.81
N SER A 13 11.05 7.77 -5.90
CA SER A 13 11.22 8.46 -7.18
C SER A 13 12.50 8.04 -7.88
N THR A 14 13.60 7.99 -7.14
CA THR A 14 14.90 7.55 -7.68
C THR A 14 14.86 6.09 -8.10
N ALA A 15 14.25 5.23 -7.31
CA ALA A 15 14.12 3.80 -7.64
C ALA A 15 13.32 3.58 -8.91
N LEU A 16 12.17 4.24 -9.05
CA LEU A 16 11.35 4.16 -10.26
C LEU A 16 12.08 4.71 -11.50
N ALA A 17 12.72 5.87 -11.38
CA ALA A 17 13.48 6.45 -12.48
C ALA A 17 14.60 5.53 -12.95
N ARG A 18 15.33 4.92 -12.02
CA ARG A 18 16.40 3.96 -12.34
C ARG A 18 15.87 2.67 -12.97
N ALA A 19 14.72 2.18 -12.50
CA ALA A 19 14.09 1.01 -13.09
C ALA A 19 13.76 1.24 -14.57
N TRP A 20 13.13 2.36 -14.89
CA TRP A 20 12.81 2.71 -16.28
C TRP A 20 14.06 2.97 -17.11
N ALA A 21 15.05 3.70 -16.59
CA ALA A 21 16.31 3.95 -17.29
C ALA A 21 17.10 2.65 -17.55
N GLY A 22 16.97 1.67 -16.65
CA GLY A 22 17.57 0.34 -16.81
C GLY A 22 16.84 -0.59 -17.78
N GLY A 23 15.77 -0.13 -18.45
CA GLY A 23 15.05 -0.89 -19.46
C GLY A 23 13.99 -1.84 -18.89
N MET A 24 13.57 -1.68 -17.65
CA MET A 24 12.45 -2.45 -17.10
C MET A 24 11.17 -2.12 -17.84
N GLN A 25 10.40 -3.14 -18.20
CA GLN A 25 9.12 -2.98 -18.90
C GLN A 25 7.94 -2.77 -17.95
N ARG A 26 8.12 -3.09 -16.66
CA ARG A 26 7.13 -2.89 -15.61
C ARG A 26 7.84 -2.44 -14.34
N ALA A 27 7.23 -1.50 -13.65
CA ALA A 27 7.62 -1.09 -12.30
C ALA A 27 6.36 -0.73 -11.53
N ASP A 28 6.13 -1.43 -10.44
CA ASP A 28 4.96 -1.28 -9.59
C ASP A 28 5.39 -0.76 -8.20
N VAL A 29 4.44 -0.29 -7.45
CA VAL A 29 4.64 0.24 -6.10
C VAL A 29 3.96 -0.67 -5.09
N TYR A 30 4.62 -0.94 -3.97
CA TYR A 30 4.03 -1.66 -2.84
C TYR A 30 3.66 -0.68 -1.73
N ALA A 31 2.43 -0.83 -1.23
CA ALA A 31 1.92 -0.07 -0.09
C ALA A 31 1.68 -1.02 1.08
N PHE A 32 2.53 -0.95 2.09
CA PHE A 32 2.43 -1.78 3.29
C PHE A 32 1.21 -1.38 4.12
N MET A 33 0.40 -2.35 4.52
CA MET A 33 -0.84 -2.13 5.25
C MET A 33 -0.63 -2.29 6.75
N CYS A 34 -0.92 -1.23 7.51
CA CYS A 34 -0.80 -1.22 8.96
C CYS A 34 -1.86 -0.29 9.58
N PRO A 35 -3.06 -0.81 9.92
CA PRO A 35 -4.12 0.04 10.46
C PRO A 35 -3.79 0.72 11.78
N ARG A 36 -2.88 0.14 12.57
CA ARG A 36 -2.44 0.73 13.85
C ARG A 36 -1.25 1.67 13.71
N CYS A 37 -0.66 1.78 12.52
CA CYS A 37 0.44 2.70 12.29
C CYS A 37 -0.08 4.13 12.08
N SER A 38 0.60 5.09 12.70
CA SER A 38 0.26 6.50 12.52
C SER A 38 0.38 6.93 11.05
N GLY A 39 -0.57 7.73 10.58
CA GLY A 39 -0.58 8.26 9.21
C GLY A 39 -0.99 7.25 8.14
N ASN A 40 -1.42 6.06 8.52
CA ASN A 40 -1.84 5.03 7.59
C ASN A 40 -3.38 4.94 7.56
N GLY A 41 -3.98 5.49 6.55
CA GLY A 41 -5.43 5.51 6.35
C GLY A 41 -5.76 6.16 5.01
N VAL A 42 -6.97 6.66 4.86
CA VAL A 42 -7.41 7.34 3.63
C VAL A 42 -6.47 8.49 3.27
N SER A 43 -6.08 9.31 4.23
CA SER A 43 -5.12 10.40 4.01
C SER A 43 -3.74 9.89 3.56
N GLY A 44 -3.30 8.76 4.08
CA GLY A 44 -2.06 8.11 3.65
C GLY A 44 -2.12 7.65 2.19
N VAL A 45 -3.23 7.07 1.76
CA VAL A 45 -3.48 6.71 0.36
C VAL A 45 -3.43 7.94 -0.53
N GLN A 46 -4.14 8.99 -0.16
CA GLN A 46 -4.17 10.25 -0.90
C GLN A 46 -2.78 10.87 -1.01
N SER A 47 -2.03 10.89 0.09
CA SER A 47 -0.66 11.41 0.12
C SER A 47 0.28 10.64 -0.80
N LEU A 48 0.20 9.31 -0.80
CA LEU A 48 1.02 8.48 -1.69
C LEU A 48 0.69 8.74 -3.17
N VAL A 49 -0.58 8.74 -3.53
CA VAL A 49 -1.01 8.97 -4.91
C VAL A 49 -0.63 10.39 -5.37
N ASN A 50 -0.84 11.39 -4.52
CA ASN A 50 -0.44 12.77 -4.81
C ASN A 50 1.08 12.89 -4.99
N TYR A 51 1.86 12.23 -4.15
CA TYR A 51 3.32 12.21 -4.28
C TYR A 51 3.77 11.62 -5.61
N LEU A 52 3.22 10.47 -6.00
CA LEU A 52 3.53 9.83 -7.27
C LEU A 52 3.19 10.74 -8.47
N ARG A 53 2.01 11.32 -8.46
CA ARG A 53 1.51 12.17 -9.54
C ARG A 53 2.23 13.52 -9.61
N SER A 54 2.44 14.19 -8.48
CA SER A 54 3.09 15.50 -8.42
C SER A 54 4.55 15.45 -8.85
N ASN A 55 5.21 14.30 -8.68
CA ASN A 55 6.58 14.09 -9.12
C ASN A 55 6.68 13.47 -10.53
N GLY A 56 5.55 13.32 -11.22
CA GLY A 56 5.51 12.77 -12.57
C GLY A 56 6.04 11.33 -12.66
N MET A 57 5.89 10.55 -11.58
CA MET A 57 6.39 9.19 -11.53
C MET A 57 5.52 8.28 -12.38
N ARG A 58 6.19 7.52 -13.24
CA ARG A 58 5.56 6.47 -14.03
C ARG A 58 5.61 5.16 -13.26
N PHE A 59 4.44 4.54 -13.08
CA PHE A 59 4.29 3.23 -12.43
C PHE A 59 3.09 2.49 -13.01
N GLY A 60 3.05 1.17 -12.83
CA GLY A 60 1.94 0.34 -13.29
C GLY A 60 0.84 0.22 -12.26
N MET A 61 1.06 -0.62 -11.25
CA MET A 61 0.09 -0.91 -10.20
C MET A 61 0.60 -0.46 -8.84
N ILE A 62 -0.34 -0.25 -7.91
CA ILE A 62 -0.05 -0.23 -6.49
C ILE A 62 -0.54 -1.56 -5.90
N TRP A 63 0.33 -2.25 -5.19
CA TRP A 63 0.03 -3.49 -4.50
C TRP A 63 -0.18 -3.21 -3.02
N MET A 64 -1.38 -3.46 -2.53
CA MET A 64 -1.66 -3.47 -1.10
C MET A 64 -1.00 -4.71 -0.50
N ASP A 65 0.03 -4.50 0.30
CA ASP A 65 0.81 -5.55 0.92
C ASP A 65 0.21 -5.86 2.29
N ILE A 66 -0.50 -7.00 2.36
CA ILE A 66 -1.21 -7.45 3.56
C ILE A 66 -0.43 -8.60 4.17
N GLU A 67 0.35 -8.27 5.19
CA GLU A 67 1.20 -9.21 5.91
C GLU A 67 1.01 -9.05 7.42
N GLN A 68 1.21 -10.15 8.14
CA GLN A 68 1.27 -10.10 9.59
C GLN A 68 2.51 -9.35 10.04
N CYS A 69 2.34 -8.42 10.96
CA CYS A 69 3.46 -7.81 11.65
C CYS A 69 3.07 -7.50 13.09
N ASN A 70 4.06 -7.47 13.97
CA ASN A 70 3.83 -7.22 15.38
C ASN A 70 3.26 -5.82 15.59
N GLY A 71 2.08 -5.73 16.18
CA GLY A 71 1.42 -4.47 16.52
C GLY A 71 0.79 -3.72 15.33
N CYS A 72 0.73 -4.30 14.13
CA CYS A 72 0.15 -3.64 12.95
C CYS A 72 -1.36 -3.71 12.89
N TRP A 73 -1.94 -4.81 13.33
CA TRP A 73 -3.34 -5.14 13.13
C TRP A 73 -4.14 -5.09 14.44
N HIS A 74 -5.42 -4.77 14.34
CA HIS A 74 -6.32 -4.85 15.47
C HIS A 74 -6.67 -6.32 15.76
N SER A 75 -7.07 -6.60 16.99
CA SER A 75 -7.59 -7.92 17.37
C SER A 75 -8.95 -8.22 16.73
N ASP A 76 -9.73 -7.19 16.43
CA ASP A 76 -10.99 -7.33 15.70
C ASP A 76 -10.73 -7.48 14.19
N LEU A 77 -10.85 -8.71 13.72
CA LEU A 77 -10.58 -9.06 12.33
C LEU A 77 -11.60 -8.43 11.35
N SER A 78 -12.83 -8.20 11.79
CA SER A 78 -13.84 -7.54 10.96
C SER A 78 -13.50 -6.07 10.73
N SER A 79 -12.99 -5.38 11.73
CA SER A 79 -12.49 -4.00 11.60
C SER A 79 -11.29 -3.93 10.64
N ASN A 80 -10.38 -4.89 10.70
CA ASN A 80 -9.27 -4.97 9.77
C ASN A 80 -9.75 -5.14 8.32
N CYS A 81 -10.71 -6.03 8.10
CA CYS A 81 -11.30 -6.25 6.79
C CYS A 81 -11.97 -4.97 6.24
N ALA A 82 -12.80 -4.32 7.05
CA ALA A 82 -13.47 -3.08 6.67
C ALA A 82 -12.45 -1.97 6.33
N TRP A 83 -11.37 -1.87 7.09
CA TRP A 83 -10.31 -0.90 6.84
C TRP A 83 -9.59 -1.17 5.51
N VAL A 84 -9.24 -2.42 5.23
CA VAL A 84 -8.61 -2.79 3.94
C VAL A 84 -9.53 -2.47 2.77
N GLN A 85 -10.82 -2.79 2.89
CA GLN A 85 -11.82 -2.49 1.85
C GLN A 85 -11.95 -0.97 1.61
N LEU A 86 -11.97 -0.18 2.68
CA LEU A 86 -12.01 1.28 2.58
C LEU A 86 -10.81 1.83 1.82
N LEU A 87 -9.61 1.36 2.13
CA LEU A 87 -8.39 1.82 1.45
C LEU A 87 -8.35 1.35 -0.01
N ALA A 88 -8.76 0.12 -0.28
CA ALA A 88 -8.87 -0.39 -1.64
C ALA A 88 -9.82 0.47 -2.48
N GLN A 89 -10.99 0.79 -1.94
CA GLN A 89 -11.96 1.66 -2.63
C GLN A 89 -11.39 3.06 -2.85
N THR A 90 -10.62 3.59 -1.90
CA THR A 90 -9.98 4.90 -2.04
C THR A 90 -8.97 4.90 -3.21
N TYR A 91 -8.13 3.88 -3.32
CA TYR A 91 -7.23 3.74 -4.47
C TYR A 91 -7.99 3.66 -5.79
N VAL A 92 -9.02 2.84 -5.86
CA VAL A 92 -9.85 2.70 -7.07
C VAL A 92 -10.51 4.02 -7.46
N ASN A 93 -11.07 4.76 -6.50
CA ASN A 93 -11.67 6.07 -6.73
C ASN A 93 -10.65 7.10 -7.23
N LEU A 94 -9.38 6.95 -6.90
CA LEU A 94 -8.29 7.79 -7.40
C LEU A 94 -7.75 7.34 -8.77
N GLY A 95 -8.37 6.33 -9.40
CA GLY A 95 -7.99 5.84 -10.70
C GLY A 95 -6.75 4.95 -10.71
N ILE A 96 -6.38 4.39 -9.57
CA ILE A 96 -5.22 3.51 -9.43
C ILE A 96 -5.58 2.08 -9.84
N ARG A 97 -4.70 1.45 -10.61
CA ARG A 97 -4.72 0.00 -10.83
C ARG A 97 -4.19 -0.68 -9.59
N LEU A 98 -5.06 -1.37 -8.89
CA LEU A 98 -4.77 -1.94 -7.58
C LEU A 98 -4.60 -3.46 -7.68
N GLY A 99 -3.62 -3.97 -6.96
CA GLY A 99 -3.45 -5.39 -6.69
C GLY A 99 -3.38 -5.62 -5.18
N ILE A 100 -3.52 -6.88 -4.81
CA ILE A 100 -3.35 -7.31 -3.41
C ILE A 100 -2.24 -8.35 -3.37
N TYR A 101 -1.25 -8.09 -2.54
CA TYR A 101 -0.18 -9.03 -2.23
C TYR A 101 -0.42 -9.61 -0.84
N THR A 102 -0.61 -10.90 -0.75
CA THR A 102 -0.82 -11.62 0.52
C THR A 102 -0.66 -13.13 0.31
N SER A 103 -0.81 -13.89 1.38
CA SER A 103 -0.89 -15.35 1.32
C SER A 103 -2.03 -15.86 2.21
N PRO A 104 -2.46 -17.12 2.10
CA PRO A 104 -3.48 -17.68 2.99
C PRO A 104 -3.11 -17.62 4.47
N TYR A 105 -1.82 -17.60 4.78
CA TYR A 105 -1.34 -17.41 6.14
C TYR A 105 -1.44 -15.94 6.58
N GLU A 106 -1.02 -15.03 5.74
CA GLU A 106 -0.95 -13.59 6.04
C GLU A 106 -2.34 -12.94 6.11
N VAL A 107 -3.27 -13.36 5.25
CA VAL A 107 -4.64 -12.80 5.20
C VAL A 107 -5.47 -13.08 6.46
N ARG A 108 -4.98 -13.92 7.36
CA ARG A 108 -5.64 -14.20 8.64
C ARG A 108 -5.84 -12.99 9.53
N VAL A 109 -5.17 -11.87 9.22
CA VAL A 109 -5.35 -10.60 9.93
C VAL A 109 -6.74 -9.98 9.70
N ALA A 110 -7.47 -10.44 8.68
CA ALA A 110 -8.84 -9.99 8.38
C ALA A 110 -9.80 -11.16 8.29
N ARG A 111 -10.97 -11.02 8.91
CA ARG A 111 -12.03 -12.02 8.85
C ARG A 111 -12.94 -11.74 7.64
N ASN A 112 -13.48 -12.80 7.05
CA ASN A 112 -14.41 -12.71 5.92
C ASN A 112 -13.79 -12.02 4.71
N TRP A 113 -12.55 -12.31 4.48
CA TRP A 113 -11.88 -11.85 3.27
C TRP A 113 -12.60 -12.44 2.04
N PRO A 114 -13.00 -11.59 1.09
CA PRO A 114 -13.68 -12.09 -0.12
C PRO A 114 -12.79 -12.92 -1.02
#